data_ee3e2cac79ff1bde88127470c53e7c7a
#
_entry.id   ee3e2cac79ff1bde88127470c53e7c7a
#
_cell.length_a   1.000
_cell.length_b   1.000
_cell.length_c   1.000
_cell.angle_alpha   90.00
_cell.angle_beta   90.00
_cell.angle_gamma   90.00
#
_symmetry.space_group_name_H-M   'P 1'
#
loop_
_entity.id
_entity.type
_entity.pdbx_description
1 polymer ?
#
loop_
_entity_poly.entity_id
_entity_poly.type
_entity_poly.pdbx_seq_one_letter_code
_entity_poly.pdbx_strand_id
1 'polypeptide(L)'
;MKAIIPAAGLGTRLRPLTFTRPKPVLRVAGQPIIRHAIRTLQDAGITDIGVVVSDITREEIQHALRNVTGVEITLINQHEQLGLGHAVLTAREWVADSDFCVYLGDNLFEFGAKPFVDHFQEERPAALIALVEVADPSSFGVAEMDGERITRLVEKPKNPPSNMAVAGLYCFTPEIFTVLDGMAPSARGEYEITDGIQGLIERGRAVVGQPVRGWWKDTGRPADLLDANRLLLERIETDIRGTVEDSVLTGRVVVPPSARVKNSKIVGPVLLAEGVVIEDAYIGPFTSIGKGSVVRNAEVEHSVLDEGASVESVHRRLQDCLIGVRAQVRGDRTMPRTHKLTISDASVVELV
;
A
#
# COMPACT_ATOMS: atom_id res chain seq x y z
N MET A 1 11.46 -20.63 -0.86
CA MET A 1 10.53 -19.88 -0.02
C MET A 1 9.48 -19.22 -0.90
N LYS A 2 8.20 -19.27 -0.53
CA LYS A 2 7.08 -18.63 -1.23
C LYS A 2 6.65 -17.35 -0.51
N ALA A 3 5.77 -16.55 -1.13
CA ALA A 3 5.15 -15.45 -0.41
C ALA A 3 3.63 -15.42 -0.63
N ILE A 4 2.89 -15.01 0.40
CA ILE A 4 1.45 -14.76 0.34
C ILE A 4 1.20 -13.27 0.50
N ILE A 5 0.42 -12.69 -0.41
CA ILE A 5 -0.09 -11.32 -0.30
C ILE A 5 -1.60 -11.39 -0.09
N PRO A 6 -2.11 -11.16 1.13
CA PRO A 6 -3.54 -11.02 1.37
C PRO A 6 -4.10 -9.77 0.70
N ALA A 7 -5.04 -9.92 -0.20
CA ALA A 7 -5.62 -8.85 -1.01
C ALA A 7 -7.15 -8.97 -1.19
N ALA A 8 -7.81 -9.81 -0.39
CA ALA A 8 -9.25 -10.06 -0.44
C ALA A 8 -10.10 -8.97 0.26
N GLY A 9 -9.48 -8.11 1.06
CA GLY A 9 -10.16 -7.11 1.89
C GLY A 9 -10.79 -5.96 1.09
N LEU A 10 -11.93 -5.45 1.55
CA LEU A 10 -12.72 -4.39 0.89
C LEU A 10 -12.15 -2.97 1.09
N GLY A 11 -11.24 -2.76 2.03
CA GLY A 11 -10.61 -1.46 2.28
C GLY A 11 -11.59 -0.34 2.68
N THR A 12 -12.62 -0.63 3.49
CA THR A 12 -13.72 0.29 3.82
C THR A 12 -13.30 1.62 4.43
N ARG A 13 -12.17 1.66 5.14
CA ARG A 13 -11.61 2.89 5.73
C ARG A 13 -11.08 3.90 4.71
N LEU A 14 -10.88 3.48 3.46
CA LEU A 14 -10.43 4.33 2.35
C LEU A 14 -11.57 4.79 1.43
N ARG A 15 -12.82 4.56 1.79
CA ARG A 15 -13.95 5.13 1.06
C ARG A 15 -13.89 6.66 1.09
N PRO A 16 -14.24 7.35 -0.04
CA PRO A 16 -14.91 6.82 -1.24
C PRO A 16 -13.99 6.15 -2.28
N LEU A 17 -12.67 6.21 -2.16
CA LEU A 17 -11.72 5.68 -3.15
C LEU A 17 -11.89 4.18 -3.41
N THR A 18 -12.33 3.43 -2.40
CA THR A 18 -12.52 1.97 -2.46
C THR A 18 -13.96 1.53 -2.71
N PHE A 19 -14.86 2.40 -3.14
CA PHE A 19 -16.20 1.97 -3.57
C PHE A 19 -16.17 1.18 -4.87
N THR A 20 -15.31 1.56 -5.80
CA THR A 20 -15.23 0.97 -7.13
C THR A 20 -13.97 0.16 -7.38
N ARG A 21 -12.99 0.22 -6.47
CA ARG A 21 -11.68 -0.42 -6.64
C ARG A 21 -11.16 -0.94 -5.30
N PRO A 22 -10.58 -2.14 -5.23
CA PRO A 22 -10.01 -2.65 -3.99
C PRO A 22 -8.73 -1.87 -3.61
N LYS A 23 -8.47 -1.75 -2.29
CA LYS A 23 -7.31 -1.04 -1.74
C LYS A 23 -5.97 -1.37 -2.43
N PRO A 24 -5.62 -2.65 -2.70
CA PRO A 24 -4.33 -2.99 -3.29
C PRO A 24 -4.06 -2.40 -4.67
N VAL A 25 -5.09 -1.96 -5.39
CA VAL A 25 -4.92 -1.34 -6.73
C VAL A 25 -4.90 0.19 -6.70
N LEU A 26 -5.13 0.81 -5.54
CA LEU A 26 -4.91 2.26 -5.38
C LEU A 26 -3.45 2.59 -5.66
N ARG A 27 -3.19 3.76 -6.22
CA ARG A 27 -1.84 4.14 -6.66
C ARG A 27 -1.15 5.06 -5.66
N VAL A 28 0.12 4.80 -5.48
CA VAL A 28 1.08 5.69 -4.81
C VAL A 28 2.36 5.72 -5.65
N ALA A 29 2.97 6.88 -5.82
CA ALA A 29 4.14 7.07 -6.67
C ALA A 29 3.97 6.42 -8.07
N GLY A 30 2.79 6.62 -8.69
CA GLY A 30 2.46 6.17 -10.04
C GLY A 30 2.18 4.67 -10.21
N GLN A 31 2.29 3.84 -9.16
CA GLN A 31 2.11 2.39 -9.23
C GLN A 31 1.01 1.91 -8.26
N PRO A 32 0.24 0.86 -8.60
CA PRO A 32 -0.63 0.17 -7.64
C PRO A 32 0.15 -0.30 -6.41
N ILE A 33 -0.42 -0.16 -5.23
CA ILE A 33 0.22 -0.57 -3.95
C ILE A 33 0.69 -2.02 -4.01
N ILE A 34 -0.12 -2.92 -4.58
CA ILE A 34 0.25 -4.34 -4.71
C ILE A 34 1.53 -4.57 -5.55
N ARG A 35 1.83 -3.71 -6.52
CA ARG A 35 3.07 -3.82 -7.30
C ARG A 35 4.30 -3.45 -6.47
N HIS A 36 4.17 -2.49 -5.55
CA HIS A 36 5.24 -2.19 -4.59
C HIS A 36 5.51 -3.40 -3.68
N ALA A 37 4.46 -4.06 -3.19
CA ALA A 37 4.58 -5.28 -2.39
C ALA A 37 5.30 -6.41 -3.15
N ILE A 38 4.90 -6.67 -4.41
CA ILE A 38 5.53 -7.69 -5.25
C ILE A 38 7.00 -7.36 -5.50
N ARG A 39 7.33 -6.12 -5.83
CA ARG A 39 8.71 -5.70 -6.04
C ARG A 39 9.55 -5.88 -4.78
N THR A 40 9.00 -5.52 -3.62
CA THR A 40 9.65 -5.72 -2.31
C THR A 40 9.99 -7.20 -2.05
N LEU A 41 9.08 -8.11 -2.39
CA LEU A 41 9.31 -9.55 -2.28
C LEU A 41 10.31 -10.07 -3.31
N GLN A 42 10.22 -9.59 -4.54
CA GLN A 42 11.18 -9.92 -5.61
C GLN A 42 12.60 -9.47 -5.25
N ASP A 43 12.76 -8.25 -4.71
CA ASP A 43 14.05 -7.73 -4.25
C ASP A 43 14.61 -8.53 -3.05
N ALA A 44 13.74 -9.22 -2.30
CA ALA A 44 14.12 -10.18 -1.26
C ALA A 44 14.42 -11.59 -1.78
N GLY A 45 14.39 -11.80 -3.10
CA GLY A 45 14.67 -13.10 -3.74
C GLY A 45 13.48 -14.06 -3.78
N ILE A 46 12.26 -13.60 -3.47
CA ILE A 46 11.05 -14.43 -3.53
C ILE A 46 10.36 -14.21 -4.88
N THR A 47 10.28 -15.28 -5.68
CA THR A 47 9.74 -15.23 -7.04
C THR A 47 8.44 -16.00 -7.23
N ASP A 48 8.02 -16.81 -6.25
CA ASP A 48 6.76 -17.57 -6.27
C ASP A 48 5.79 -16.92 -5.27
N ILE A 49 4.76 -16.21 -5.79
CA ILE A 49 3.90 -15.32 -5.01
C ILE A 49 2.43 -15.71 -5.19
N GLY A 50 1.78 -16.11 -4.08
CA GLY A 50 0.35 -16.32 -3.99
C GLY A 50 -0.36 -15.04 -3.58
N VAL A 51 -1.27 -14.53 -4.39
CA VAL A 51 -2.11 -13.39 -4.05
C VAL A 51 -3.50 -13.89 -3.68
N VAL A 52 -3.86 -13.72 -2.39
CA VAL A 52 -5.17 -14.14 -1.91
C VAL A 52 -6.19 -13.07 -2.23
N VAL A 53 -7.17 -13.41 -3.07
CA VAL A 53 -8.20 -12.51 -3.60
C VAL A 53 -9.59 -12.99 -3.23
N SER A 54 -10.57 -12.10 -3.19
CA SER A 54 -11.99 -12.45 -3.16
C SER A 54 -12.59 -12.39 -4.56
N ASP A 55 -13.79 -12.91 -4.74
CA ASP A 55 -14.53 -12.82 -6.01
C ASP A 55 -14.70 -11.35 -6.45
N ILE A 56 -14.83 -10.42 -5.51
CA ILE A 56 -14.98 -8.98 -5.76
C ILE A 56 -13.65 -8.34 -6.20
N THR A 57 -12.53 -8.73 -5.59
CA THR A 57 -11.23 -8.06 -5.81
C THR A 57 -10.43 -8.68 -6.95
N ARG A 58 -10.77 -9.89 -7.38
CA ARG A 58 -9.99 -10.73 -8.31
C ARG A 58 -9.69 -10.03 -9.63
N GLU A 59 -10.71 -9.51 -10.31
CA GLU A 59 -10.55 -8.94 -11.65
C GLU A 59 -9.64 -7.70 -11.65
N GLU A 60 -9.87 -6.77 -10.72
CA GLU A 60 -9.07 -5.56 -10.58
C GLU A 60 -7.62 -5.85 -10.21
N ILE A 61 -7.40 -6.82 -9.31
CA ILE A 61 -6.05 -7.24 -8.93
C ILE A 61 -5.36 -7.93 -10.11
N GLN A 62 -6.03 -8.84 -10.81
CA GLN A 62 -5.49 -9.48 -12.00
C GLN A 62 -5.10 -8.44 -13.08
N HIS A 63 -5.94 -7.41 -13.25
CA HIS A 63 -5.62 -6.31 -14.16
C HIS A 63 -4.39 -5.51 -13.69
N ALA A 64 -4.31 -5.18 -12.41
CA ALA A 64 -3.18 -4.46 -11.83
C ALA A 64 -1.86 -5.23 -11.93
N LEU A 65 -1.91 -6.56 -11.99
CA LEU A 65 -0.74 -7.45 -12.06
C LEU A 65 -0.33 -7.80 -13.49
N ARG A 66 -1.06 -7.37 -14.51
CA ARG A 66 -0.65 -7.56 -15.91
C ARG A 66 0.75 -6.96 -16.15
N ASN A 67 1.56 -7.67 -16.92
CA ASN A 67 2.92 -7.25 -17.27
C ASN A 67 3.90 -7.14 -16.08
N VAL A 68 3.60 -7.72 -14.92
CA VAL A 68 4.61 -7.99 -13.90
C VAL A 68 5.48 -9.13 -14.39
N THR A 69 6.78 -8.96 -14.34
CA THR A 69 7.78 -9.92 -14.85
C THR A 69 8.76 -10.31 -13.75
N GLY A 70 9.44 -11.45 -13.92
CA GLY A 70 10.46 -11.93 -12.98
C GLY A 70 9.91 -12.61 -11.73
N VAL A 71 8.59 -12.82 -11.66
CA VAL A 71 7.91 -13.57 -10.60
C VAL A 71 6.78 -14.40 -11.20
N GLU A 72 6.49 -15.55 -10.56
CA GLU A 72 5.30 -16.35 -10.81
C GLU A 72 4.21 -15.94 -9.84
N ILE A 73 3.02 -15.58 -10.36
CA ILE A 73 1.90 -15.11 -9.54
C ILE A 73 0.73 -16.07 -9.67
N THR A 74 0.30 -16.62 -8.53
CA THR A 74 -0.90 -17.45 -8.41
C THR A 74 -1.99 -16.69 -7.68
N LEU A 75 -3.18 -16.56 -8.27
CA LEU A 75 -4.35 -15.98 -7.60
C LEU A 75 -5.12 -17.09 -6.85
N ILE A 76 -5.19 -16.96 -5.53
CA ILE A 76 -5.83 -17.91 -4.60
C ILE A 76 -7.15 -17.29 -4.12
N ASN A 77 -8.26 -17.99 -4.31
CA ASN A 77 -9.58 -17.47 -3.93
C ASN A 77 -9.89 -17.68 -2.46
N GLN A 78 -10.19 -16.59 -1.75
CA GLN A 78 -10.79 -16.59 -0.42
C GLN A 78 -12.28 -16.27 -0.57
N HIS A 79 -13.14 -17.27 -0.50
CA HIS A 79 -14.58 -17.08 -0.72
C HIS A 79 -15.25 -16.33 0.44
N GLU A 80 -14.82 -16.58 1.66
CA GLU A 80 -15.30 -15.91 2.87
C GLU A 80 -14.20 -15.08 3.51
N GLN A 81 -14.47 -13.82 3.78
CA GLN A 81 -13.49 -12.87 4.35
C GLN A 81 -13.48 -12.98 5.88
N LEU A 82 -12.92 -14.06 6.40
CA LEU A 82 -12.91 -14.39 7.83
C LEU A 82 -11.60 -14.00 8.54
N GLY A 83 -10.89 -13.00 8.05
CA GLY A 83 -9.68 -12.47 8.68
C GLY A 83 -8.37 -12.94 8.04
N LEU A 84 -7.25 -12.44 8.58
CA LEU A 84 -5.92 -12.67 8.03
C LEU A 84 -5.45 -14.12 8.20
N GLY A 85 -5.70 -14.74 9.35
CA GLY A 85 -5.38 -16.14 9.58
C GLY A 85 -6.10 -17.06 8.60
N HIS A 86 -7.37 -16.76 8.28
CA HIS A 86 -8.12 -17.49 7.26
C HIS A 86 -7.54 -17.29 5.85
N ALA A 87 -7.11 -16.08 5.50
CA ALA A 87 -6.46 -15.83 4.21
C ALA A 87 -5.17 -16.64 4.06
N VAL A 88 -4.38 -16.76 5.12
CA VAL A 88 -3.17 -17.61 5.15
C VAL A 88 -3.54 -19.08 5.03
N LEU A 89 -4.54 -19.54 5.77
CA LEU A 89 -5.02 -20.93 5.76
C LEU A 89 -5.53 -21.32 4.36
N THR A 90 -6.22 -20.42 3.65
CA THR A 90 -6.70 -20.64 2.29
C THR A 90 -5.55 -20.96 1.31
N ALA A 91 -4.35 -20.46 1.56
CA ALA A 91 -3.18 -20.69 0.73
C ALA A 91 -2.41 -21.99 1.07
N ARG A 92 -2.84 -22.77 2.05
CA ARG A 92 -2.13 -23.95 2.56
C ARG A 92 -1.72 -24.94 1.50
N GLU A 93 -2.66 -25.36 0.65
CA GLU A 93 -2.37 -26.35 -0.41
C GLU A 93 -1.34 -25.82 -1.40
N TRP A 94 -1.40 -24.53 -1.73
CA TRP A 94 -0.44 -23.90 -2.63
C TRP A 94 0.94 -23.76 -1.97
N VAL A 95 1.00 -23.40 -0.69
CA VAL A 95 2.27 -23.32 0.08
C VAL A 95 2.91 -24.71 0.19
N ALA A 96 2.13 -25.74 0.43
CA ALA A 96 2.56 -27.11 0.72
C ALA A 96 3.58 -27.17 1.86
N ASP A 97 4.74 -27.76 1.67
CA ASP A 97 5.81 -27.91 2.67
C ASP A 97 6.86 -26.78 2.63
N SER A 98 6.61 -25.72 1.85
CA SER A 98 7.56 -24.61 1.72
C SER A 98 7.47 -23.66 2.90
N ASP A 99 8.62 -23.17 3.37
CA ASP A 99 8.67 -21.96 4.19
C ASP A 99 8.11 -20.80 3.37
N PHE A 100 7.44 -19.85 4.03
CA PHE A 100 6.78 -18.76 3.32
C PHE A 100 6.76 -17.45 4.10
N CYS A 101 6.67 -16.34 3.35
CA CYS A 101 6.45 -15.00 3.88
C CYS A 101 4.99 -14.60 3.69
N VAL A 102 4.38 -13.96 4.67
CA VAL A 102 3.11 -13.22 4.52
C VAL A 102 3.44 -11.74 4.53
N TYR A 103 3.11 -11.06 3.45
CA TYR A 103 3.34 -9.63 3.31
C TYR A 103 2.01 -8.93 3.09
N LEU A 104 1.59 -8.08 4.03
CA LEU A 104 0.35 -7.33 3.87
C LEU A 104 0.52 -6.33 2.73
N GLY A 105 -0.27 -6.49 1.67
CA GLY A 105 -0.13 -5.76 0.42
C GLY A 105 -0.36 -4.24 0.51
N ASP A 106 -0.70 -3.74 1.69
CA ASP A 106 -0.90 -2.34 2.02
C ASP A 106 0.23 -1.73 2.88
N ASN A 107 1.27 -2.50 3.15
CA ASN A 107 2.42 -2.06 3.93
C ASN A 107 3.62 -1.72 3.05
N LEU A 108 4.35 -0.69 3.43
CA LEU A 108 5.56 -0.24 2.77
C LEU A 108 6.69 -0.14 3.80
N PHE A 109 7.86 -0.67 3.44
CA PHE A 109 9.05 -0.68 4.30
C PHE A 109 10.21 0.00 3.59
N GLU A 110 10.94 0.82 4.30
CA GLU A 110 12.09 1.55 3.74
C GLU A 110 13.14 0.63 3.12
N PHE A 111 13.51 -0.42 3.81
CA PHE A 111 14.53 -1.38 3.37
C PHE A 111 13.93 -2.69 2.86
N GLY A 112 12.63 -2.71 2.59
CA GLY A 112 11.94 -3.87 2.02
C GLY A 112 11.84 -5.08 2.95
N ALA A 113 11.61 -6.25 2.36
CA ALA A 113 11.46 -7.52 3.08
C ALA A 113 12.77 -8.30 3.27
N LYS A 114 13.80 -7.98 2.50
CA LYS A 114 15.04 -8.78 2.45
C LYS A 114 15.70 -9.00 3.82
N PRO A 115 15.84 -8.01 4.72
CA PRO A 115 16.46 -8.23 6.03
C PRO A 115 15.72 -9.26 6.90
N PHE A 116 14.39 -9.35 6.74
CA PHE A 116 13.55 -10.30 7.49
C PHE A 116 13.64 -11.71 6.89
N VAL A 117 13.65 -11.79 5.57
CA VAL A 117 13.79 -13.06 4.83
C VAL A 117 15.16 -13.68 5.08
N ASP A 118 16.22 -12.89 5.01
CA ASP A 118 17.59 -13.36 5.27
C ASP A 118 17.72 -13.90 6.70
N HIS A 119 17.26 -13.15 7.70
CA HIS A 119 17.29 -13.57 9.12
C HIS A 119 16.46 -14.85 9.35
N PHE A 120 15.25 -14.92 8.75
CA PHE A 120 14.43 -16.12 8.86
C PHE A 120 15.10 -17.35 8.24
N GLN A 121 15.77 -17.20 7.09
CA GLN A 121 16.47 -18.30 6.42
C GLN A 121 17.71 -18.77 7.20
N GLU A 122 18.38 -17.86 7.91
CA GLU A 122 19.55 -18.15 8.73
C GLU A 122 19.19 -18.95 10.00
N GLU A 123 18.17 -18.51 10.75
CA GLU A 123 17.80 -19.12 12.03
C GLU A 123 16.64 -20.12 11.92
N ARG A 124 15.80 -19.95 10.92
CA ARG A 124 14.59 -20.75 10.67
C ARG A 124 13.72 -21.00 11.90
N PRO A 125 13.29 -19.97 12.66
CA PRO A 125 12.32 -20.12 13.72
C PRO A 125 10.94 -20.56 13.18
N ALA A 126 10.02 -21.02 14.03
CA ALA A 126 8.67 -21.35 13.58
C ALA A 126 7.93 -20.14 13.00
N ALA A 127 8.22 -18.93 13.52
CA ALA A 127 7.79 -17.67 12.97
C ALA A 127 8.81 -16.55 13.25
N LEU A 128 8.99 -15.64 12.26
CA LEU A 128 9.68 -14.34 12.43
C LEU A 128 8.72 -13.24 12.04
N ILE A 129 8.64 -12.19 12.87
CA ILE A 129 7.64 -11.12 12.75
C ILE A 129 8.31 -9.77 12.74
N ALA A 130 8.02 -8.94 11.74
CA ALA A 130 8.45 -7.55 11.72
C ALA A 130 7.68 -6.74 12.77
N LEU A 131 8.42 -6.02 13.62
CA LEU A 131 7.87 -5.20 14.69
C LEU A 131 8.29 -3.74 14.52
N VAL A 132 7.40 -2.82 14.88
CA VAL A 132 7.68 -1.38 14.87
C VAL A 132 7.23 -0.76 16.18
N GLU A 133 8.04 0.16 16.70
CA GLU A 133 7.67 0.94 17.86
C GLU A 133 6.70 2.07 17.45
N VAL A 134 5.52 2.12 18.07
CA VAL A 134 4.50 3.13 17.79
C VAL A 134 3.99 3.77 19.08
N ALA A 135 3.56 5.03 19.00
CA ALA A 135 3.06 5.75 20.17
C ALA A 135 1.73 5.18 20.71
N ASP A 136 0.86 4.71 19.83
CA ASP A 136 -0.40 4.04 20.18
C ASP A 136 -0.53 2.72 19.40
N PRO A 137 -0.22 1.59 20.03
CA PRO A 137 -0.31 0.27 19.41
C PRO A 137 -1.71 -0.36 19.47
N SER A 138 -2.71 0.27 20.06
CA SER A 138 -4.05 -0.30 20.32
C SER A 138 -4.79 -0.80 19.07
N SER A 139 -4.39 -0.34 17.89
CA SER A 139 -4.98 -0.73 16.60
C SER A 139 -4.27 -1.89 15.90
N PHE A 140 -3.22 -2.43 16.49
CA PHE A 140 -2.34 -3.46 15.93
C PHE A 140 -2.27 -4.71 16.79
N GLY A 141 -1.72 -5.79 16.26
CA GLY A 141 -1.16 -6.84 17.09
C GLY A 141 0.03 -6.29 17.88
N VAL A 142 0.13 -6.61 19.17
CA VAL A 142 1.16 -6.09 20.08
C VAL A 142 1.95 -7.22 20.69
N ALA A 143 3.29 -7.15 20.61
CA ALA A 143 4.20 -8.17 21.07
C ALA A 143 4.85 -7.81 22.42
N GLU A 144 4.92 -8.78 23.35
CA GLU A 144 5.84 -8.77 24.48
C GLU A 144 7.11 -9.54 24.10
N MET A 145 8.27 -8.96 24.42
CA MET A 145 9.57 -9.48 24.01
C MET A 145 10.44 -9.84 25.22
N ASP A 146 11.24 -10.91 25.06
CA ASP A 146 12.40 -11.22 25.90
C ASP A 146 13.62 -11.37 24.97
N GLY A 147 14.45 -10.33 24.88
CA GLY A 147 15.43 -10.20 23.82
C GLY A 147 14.75 -10.14 22.45
N GLU A 148 15.13 -11.03 21.53
CA GLU A 148 14.49 -11.17 20.22
C GLU A 148 13.30 -12.12 20.22
N ARG A 149 13.09 -12.87 21.30
CA ARG A 149 12.00 -13.82 21.41
C ARG A 149 10.68 -13.12 21.76
N ILE A 150 9.63 -13.40 21.00
CA ILE A 150 8.27 -13.00 21.38
C ILE A 150 7.75 -14.00 22.40
N THR A 151 7.36 -13.51 23.57
CA THR A 151 6.80 -14.32 24.68
C THR A 151 5.29 -14.30 24.70
N ARG A 152 4.70 -13.24 24.14
CA ARG A 152 3.25 -13.08 24.03
C ARG A 152 2.88 -12.16 22.88
N LEU A 153 1.77 -12.46 22.19
CA LEU A 153 1.21 -11.64 21.13
C LEU A 153 -0.30 -11.47 21.33
N VAL A 154 -0.79 -10.24 21.26
CA VAL A 154 -2.21 -9.93 21.52
C VAL A 154 -2.75 -9.03 20.41
N GLU A 155 -3.88 -9.39 19.80
CA GLU A 155 -4.55 -8.59 18.77
C GLU A 155 -5.31 -7.43 19.39
N LYS A 156 -5.01 -6.20 18.94
CA LYS A 156 -5.71 -4.96 19.29
C LYS A 156 -6.11 -4.83 20.77
N PRO A 157 -5.14 -4.93 21.70
CA PRO A 157 -5.43 -4.91 23.11
C PRO A 157 -5.93 -3.54 23.57
N LYS A 158 -6.94 -3.51 24.45
CA LYS A 158 -7.39 -2.25 25.10
C LYS A 158 -6.31 -1.64 25.99
N ASN A 159 -5.52 -2.50 26.62
CA ASN A 159 -4.36 -2.14 27.43
C ASN A 159 -3.14 -2.83 26.82
N PRO A 160 -2.41 -2.14 25.91
CA PRO A 160 -1.26 -2.74 25.22
C PRO A 160 -0.15 -3.12 26.21
N PRO A 161 0.40 -4.35 26.11
CA PRO A 161 1.46 -4.80 27.01
C PRO A 161 2.82 -4.14 26.71
N SER A 162 2.97 -3.58 25.51
CA SER A 162 4.17 -2.86 25.06
C SER A 162 3.78 -1.88 23.97
N ASN A 163 4.76 -1.14 23.40
CA ASN A 163 4.61 -0.30 22.24
C ASN A 163 5.09 -0.96 20.91
N MET A 164 5.42 -2.26 20.96
CA MET A 164 5.91 -3.04 19.82
C MET A 164 4.75 -3.60 19.00
N ALA A 165 4.39 -2.89 17.95
CA ALA A 165 3.30 -3.26 17.04
C ALA A 165 3.79 -4.14 15.89
N VAL A 166 2.94 -5.06 15.45
CA VAL A 166 3.19 -5.91 14.28
C VAL A 166 3.08 -5.11 12.99
N ALA A 167 4.13 -5.13 12.18
CA ALA A 167 4.27 -4.29 10.98
C ALA A 167 3.81 -4.97 9.67
N GLY A 168 3.04 -6.05 9.74
CA GLY A 168 2.43 -6.67 8.54
C GLY A 168 3.38 -7.45 7.62
N LEU A 169 4.53 -7.88 8.14
CA LEU A 169 5.43 -8.83 7.50
C LEU A 169 5.73 -9.97 8.47
N TYR A 170 5.53 -11.19 7.99
CA TYR A 170 5.72 -12.41 8.76
C TYR A 170 6.43 -13.45 7.90
N CYS A 171 7.35 -14.21 8.47
CA CYS A 171 7.91 -15.41 7.85
C CYS A 171 7.53 -16.62 8.71
N PHE A 172 7.12 -17.70 8.08
CA PHE A 172 6.65 -18.92 8.74
C PHE A 172 7.26 -20.17 8.17
N THR A 173 7.45 -21.17 9.04
CA THR A 173 7.48 -22.55 8.59
C THR A 173 6.04 -23.05 8.40
N PRO A 174 5.80 -24.16 7.65
CA PRO A 174 4.47 -24.73 7.45
C PRO A 174 3.77 -25.14 8.75
N GLU A 175 4.49 -25.18 9.86
CA GLU A 175 3.95 -25.55 11.18
C GLU A 175 2.80 -24.65 11.63
N ILE A 176 2.76 -23.38 11.22
CA ILE A 176 1.67 -22.46 11.53
C ILE A 176 0.30 -23.02 11.13
N PHE A 177 0.21 -23.78 10.04
CA PHE A 177 -1.04 -24.38 9.59
C PHE A 177 -1.62 -25.40 10.60
N THR A 178 -0.79 -26.07 11.40
CA THR A 178 -1.26 -26.98 12.44
C THR A 178 -1.97 -26.27 13.58
N VAL A 179 -1.69 -24.96 13.76
CA VAL A 179 -2.39 -24.11 14.72
C VAL A 179 -3.65 -23.54 14.09
N LEU A 180 -3.53 -22.96 12.88
CA LEU A 180 -4.64 -22.31 12.19
C LEU A 180 -5.82 -23.25 11.91
N ASP A 181 -5.56 -24.53 11.60
CA ASP A 181 -6.61 -25.55 11.37
C ASP A 181 -7.52 -25.79 12.59
N GLY A 182 -7.00 -25.62 13.78
CA GLY A 182 -7.73 -25.88 15.03
C GLY A 182 -8.30 -24.62 15.70
N MET A 183 -8.09 -23.44 15.10
CA MET A 183 -8.51 -22.18 15.72
C MET A 183 -10.02 -21.96 15.61
N ALA A 184 -10.59 -21.34 16.65
CA ALA A 184 -11.90 -20.71 16.59
C ALA A 184 -11.77 -19.23 16.21
N PRO A 185 -12.78 -18.61 15.59
CA PRO A 185 -12.80 -17.17 15.37
C PRO A 185 -12.71 -16.40 16.69
N SER A 186 -12.03 -15.25 16.65
CA SER A 186 -11.96 -14.31 17.76
C SER A 186 -13.34 -13.72 18.12
N ALA A 187 -13.44 -12.96 19.21
CA ALA A 187 -14.66 -12.22 19.57
C ALA A 187 -15.12 -11.23 18.47
N ARG A 188 -14.26 -10.94 17.49
CA ARG A 188 -14.58 -10.12 16.31
C ARG A 188 -15.13 -10.93 15.14
N GLY A 189 -15.21 -12.26 15.25
CA GLY A 189 -15.61 -13.17 14.18
C GLY A 189 -14.52 -13.42 13.15
N GLU A 190 -13.26 -13.06 13.44
CA GLU A 190 -12.12 -13.20 12.53
C GLU A 190 -11.13 -14.25 13.05
N TYR A 191 -10.50 -14.98 12.12
CA TYR A 191 -9.32 -15.80 12.42
C TYR A 191 -8.09 -14.90 12.39
N GLU A 192 -7.65 -14.50 13.58
CA GLU A 192 -6.51 -13.60 13.71
C GLU A 192 -5.18 -14.34 13.50
N ILE A 193 -4.31 -13.79 12.70
CA ILE A 193 -2.97 -14.37 12.53
C ILE A 193 -2.17 -14.28 13.84
N THR A 194 -2.41 -13.27 14.66
CA THR A 194 -1.81 -13.06 15.98
C THR A 194 -2.18 -14.18 16.95
N ASP A 195 -3.41 -14.69 16.92
CA ASP A 195 -3.84 -15.84 17.72
C ASP A 195 -3.15 -17.12 17.23
N GLY A 196 -2.99 -17.28 15.91
CA GLY A 196 -2.21 -18.38 15.33
C GLY A 196 -0.76 -18.39 15.81
N ILE A 197 -0.12 -17.22 15.82
CA ILE A 197 1.25 -17.05 16.32
C ILE A 197 1.32 -17.30 17.83
N GLN A 198 0.36 -16.79 18.60
CA GLN A 198 0.26 -17.05 20.03
C GLN A 198 0.16 -18.56 20.30
N GLY A 199 -0.58 -19.30 19.49
CA GLY A 199 -0.67 -20.76 19.58
C GLY A 199 0.65 -21.49 19.28
N LEU A 200 1.54 -20.93 18.43
CA LEU A 200 2.91 -21.44 18.30
C LEU A 200 3.72 -21.23 19.58
N ILE A 201 3.64 -20.03 20.19
CA ILE A 201 4.32 -19.71 21.45
C ILE A 201 3.88 -20.67 22.56
N GLU A 202 2.58 -20.90 22.71
CA GLU A 202 2.01 -21.82 23.73
C GLU A 202 2.45 -23.27 23.53
N ARG A 203 2.77 -23.68 22.32
CA ARG A 203 3.35 -24.97 21.96
C ARG A 203 4.88 -25.01 22.18
N GLY A 204 5.46 -23.96 22.75
CA GLY A 204 6.90 -23.87 23.03
C GLY A 204 7.77 -23.65 21.78
N ARG A 205 7.17 -23.23 20.66
CA ARG A 205 7.90 -22.98 19.41
C ARG A 205 8.63 -21.64 19.46
N ALA A 206 9.76 -21.55 18.77
CA ALA A 206 10.52 -20.30 18.68
C ALA A 206 9.78 -19.31 17.77
N VAL A 207 9.41 -18.16 18.33
CA VAL A 207 8.86 -17.02 17.61
C VAL A 207 9.76 -15.82 17.85
N VAL A 208 10.31 -15.26 16.77
CA VAL A 208 11.30 -14.17 16.80
C VAL A 208 10.65 -12.88 16.33
N GLY A 209 10.90 -11.79 17.03
CA GLY A 209 10.50 -10.45 16.66
C GLY A 209 11.71 -9.66 16.16
N GLN A 210 11.63 -9.13 14.94
CA GLN A 210 12.68 -8.30 14.39
C GLN A 210 12.20 -6.85 14.22
N PRO A 211 12.85 -5.87 14.87
CA PRO A 211 12.51 -4.47 14.69
C PRO A 211 12.73 -4.00 13.24
N VAL A 212 11.76 -3.25 12.72
CA VAL A 212 11.87 -2.56 11.44
C VAL A 212 12.95 -1.48 11.53
N ARG A 213 13.86 -1.47 10.58
CA ARG A 213 14.81 -0.37 10.40
C ARG A 213 14.25 0.65 9.41
N GLY A 214 14.50 1.94 9.69
CA GLY A 214 13.96 3.01 8.86
C GLY A 214 12.46 3.22 9.04
N TRP A 215 11.81 3.79 8.02
CA TRP A 215 10.39 4.05 8.08
C TRP A 215 9.56 2.83 7.64
N TRP A 216 8.40 2.72 8.26
CA TRP A 216 7.32 1.83 7.90
C TRP A 216 6.01 2.61 7.75
N LYS A 217 5.18 2.24 6.78
CA LYS A 217 3.89 2.87 6.56
C LYS A 217 2.81 1.85 6.21
N ASP A 218 1.75 1.82 7.00
CA ASP A 218 0.47 1.20 6.65
C ASP A 218 -0.36 2.23 5.87
N THR A 219 -0.91 1.87 4.72
CA THR A 219 -1.75 2.76 3.90
C THR A 219 -3.23 2.62 4.25
N GLY A 220 -3.56 2.63 5.54
CA GLY A 220 -4.90 2.35 6.08
C GLY A 220 -5.92 3.49 5.92
N ARG A 221 -5.48 4.73 5.77
CA ARG A 221 -6.31 5.94 5.69
C ARG A 221 -5.90 6.81 4.51
N PRO A 222 -6.74 7.74 4.03
CA PRO A 222 -6.38 8.65 2.93
C PRO A 222 -5.09 9.44 3.17
N ALA A 223 -4.87 9.98 4.37
CA ALA A 223 -3.62 10.67 4.72
C ALA A 223 -2.39 9.74 4.62
N ASP A 224 -2.53 8.46 4.95
CA ASP A 224 -1.44 7.48 4.85
C ASP A 224 -1.04 7.21 3.39
N LEU A 225 -1.98 7.34 2.43
CA LEU A 225 -1.68 7.25 0.99
C LEU A 225 -0.82 8.43 0.53
N LEU A 226 -1.12 9.65 1.00
CA LEU A 226 -0.31 10.84 0.69
C LEU A 226 1.09 10.73 1.31
N ASP A 227 1.19 10.29 2.56
CA ASP A 227 2.49 10.05 3.20
C ASP A 227 3.29 8.96 2.46
N ALA A 228 2.65 7.86 2.07
CA ALA A 228 3.29 6.79 1.30
C ALA A 228 3.80 7.32 -0.06
N ASN A 229 2.98 8.14 -0.74
CA ASN A 229 3.36 8.80 -1.98
C ASN A 229 4.58 9.70 -1.77
N ARG A 230 4.60 10.51 -0.71
CA ARG A 230 5.73 11.37 -0.34
C ARG A 230 7.01 10.55 -0.13
N LEU A 231 6.97 9.53 0.72
CA LEU A 231 8.13 8.70 1.07
C LEU A 231 8.72 7.98 -0.17
N LEU A 232 7.87 7.50 -1.06
CA LEU A 232 8.32 6.85 -2.29
C LEU A 232 8.89 7.86 -3.30
N LEU A 233 8.28 9.04 -3.42
CA LEU A 233 8.78 10.10 -4.31
C LEU A 233 10.11 10.71 -3.85
N GLU A 234 10.45 10.63 -2.55
CA GLU A 234 11.78 11.03 -2.06
C GLU A 234 12.92 10.21 -2.66
N ARG A 235 12.62 9.06 -3.30
CA ARG A 235 13.61 8.14 -3.86
C ARG A 235 13.68 8.13 -5.38
N ILE A 236 12.81 8.87 -6.06
CA ILE A 236 12.86 8.93 -7.51
C ILE A 236 14.12 9.68 -7.97
N GLU A 237 14.62 9.29 -9.11
CA GLU A 237 15.69 10.00 -9.82
C GLU A 237 15.09 10.87 -10.92
N THR A 238 15.80 11.92 -11.32
CA THR A 238 15.37 12.78 -12.42
C THR A 238 15.48 12.02 -13.74
N ASP A 239 14.37 11.95 -14.49
CA ASP A 239 14.31 11.32 -15.80
C ASP A 239 13.37 12.13 -16.71
N ILE A 240 13.95 13.02 -17.54
CA ILE A 240 13.20 13.92 -18.42
C ILE A 240 13.40 13.49 -19.86
N ARG A 241 12.43 12.74 -20.40
CA ARG A 241 12.43 12.27 -21.79
C ARG A 241 11.25 12.78 -22.61
N GLY A 242 10.28 13.39 -21.96
CA GLY A 242 9.09 13.97 -22.58
C GLY A 242 9.34 15.37 -23.15
N THR A 243 8.29 15.95 -23.74
CA THR A 243 8.34 17.31 -24.32
C THR A 243 8.18 18.34 -23.20
N VAL A 244 9.14 19.27 -23.11
CA VAL A 244 9.12 20.38 -22.14
C VAL A 244 9.35 21.68 -22.92
N GLU A 245 8.33 22.55 -22.96
CA GLU A 245 8.33 23.81 -23.69
C GLU A 245 8.02 24.98 -22.75
N ASP A 246 8.76 26.07 -22.83
CA ASP A 246 8.56 27.32 -22.06
C ASP A 246 8.32 27.06 -20.55
N SER A 247 9.03 26.09 -19.97
CA SER A 247 8.76 25.58 -18.62
C SER A 247 10.03 25.46 -17.78
N VAL A 248 9.85 25.58 -16.47
CA VAL A 248 10.94 25.46 -15.47
C VAL A 248 10.72 24.25 -14.60
N LEU A 249 11.66 23.30 -14.63
CA LEU A 249 11.68 22.11 -13.81
C LEU A 249 12.84 22.21 -12.82
N THR A 250 12.55 22.02 -11.52
CA THR A 250 13.57 22.03 -10.44
C THR A 250 13.39 20.82 -9.52
N GLY A 251 14.48 20.31 -8.97
CA GLY A 251 14.45 19.11 -8.13
C GLY A 251 14.29 17.83 -8.95
N ARG A 252 13.86 16.76 -8.29
CA ARG A 252 13.70 15.45 -8.93
C ARG A 252 12.36 15.36 -9.65
N VAL A 253 12.39 15.29 -10.97
CA VAL A 253 11.18 15.25 -11.82
C VAL A 253 11.29 14.12 -12.82
N VAL A 254 10.24 13.32 -12.94
CA VAL A 254 10.09 12.29 -13.97
C VAL A 254 9.08 12.75 -15.02
N VAL A 255 9.53 12.85 -16.28
CA VAL A 255 8.69 13.19 -17.44
C VAL A 255 8.91 12.13 -18.52
N PRO A 256 8.03 11.12 -18.66
CA PRO A 256 8.20 10.04 -19.62
C PRO A 256 8.00 10.54 -21.08
N PRO A 257 8.45 9.77 -22.11
CA PRO A 257 8.47 10.23 -23.50
C PRO A 257 7.14 10.75 -24.06
N SER A 258 6.01 10.21 -23.60
CA SER A 258 4.68 10.60 -24.06
C SER A 258 4.05 11.74 -23.25
N ALA A 259 4.69 12.21 -22.18
CA ALA A 259 4.20 13.34 -21.40
C ALA A 259 4.62 14.68 -22.01
N ARG A 260 3.79 15.70 -21.81
CA ARG A 260 4.01 17.07 -22.32
C ARG A 260 3.84 18.09 -21.20
N VAL A 261 4.80 18.99 -21.10
CA VAL A 261 4.81 20.11 -20.15
C VAL A 261 5.00 21.40 -20.94
N LYS A 262 4.06 22.33 -20.82
CA LYS A 262 4.12 23.59 -21.54
C LYS A 262 3.76 24.76 -20.63
N ASN A 263 4.52 25.87 -20.75
CA ASN A 263 4.31 27.15 -20.03
C ASN A 263 4.04 26.90 -18.52
N SER A 264 4.85 26.05 -17.87
CA SER A 264 4.55 25.53 -16.53
C SER A 264 5.79 25.54 -15.65
N LYS A 265 5.56 25.52 -14.32
CA LYS A 265 6.61 25.36 -13.34
C LYS A 265 6.39 24.06 -12.55
N ILE A 266 7.40 23.19 -12.51
CA ILE A 266 7.38 21.96 -11.73
C ILE A 266 8.50 22.00 -10.69
N VAL A 267 8.15 21.76 -9.44
CA VAL A 267 9.09 21.67 -8.32
C VAL A 267 9.02 20.26 -7.73
N GLY A 268 10.05 19.46 -7.96
CA GLY A 268 10.11 18.08 -7.50
C GLY A 268 10.33 17.90 -5.98
N PRO A 269 10.13 16.68 -5.47
CA PRO A 269 9.93 15.46 -6.26
C PRO A 269 8.53 15.36 -6.87
N VAL A 270 8.46 15.15 -8.20
CA VAL A 270 7.22 15.01 -8.97
C VAL A 270 7.36 13.87 -9.97
N LEU A 271 6.34 13.02 -10.06
CA LEU A 271 6.27 11.94 -11.02
C LEU A 271 5.08 12.15 -11.96
N LEU A 272 5.37 12.31 -13.25
CA LEU A 272 4.37 12.27 -14.32
C LEU A 272 4.38 10.88 -14.95
N ALA A 273 3.20 10.34 -15.22
CA ALA A 273 3.04 9.10 -15.96
C ALA A 273 2.89 9.34 -17.47
N GLU A 274 2.79 8.26 -18.24
CA GLU A 274 2.62 8.31 -19.70
C GLU A 274 1.39 9.12 -20.13
N GLY A 275 1.53 9.93 -21.17
CA GLY A 275 0.44 10.69 -21.76
C GLY A 275 -0.10 11.83 -20.90
N VAL A 276 0.57 12.20 -19.82
CA VAL A 276 0.21 13.35 -18.98
C VAL A 276 0.43 14.64 -19.76
N VAL A 277 -0.53 15.58 -19.60
CA VAL A 277 -0.46 16.93 -20.19
C VAL A 277 -0.52 17.96 -19.07
N ILE A 278 0.51 18.80 -18.98
CA ILE A 278 0.61 19.93 -18.05
C ILE A 278 0.73 21.21 -18.86
N GLU A 279 -0.23 22.13 -18.71
CA GLU A 279 -0.25 23.41 -19.45
C GLU A 279 -0.66 24.56 -18.52
N ASP A 280 0.07 25.68 -18.58
CA ASP A 280 -0.21 26.90 -17.79
C ASP A 280 -0.38 26.59 -16.30
N ALA A 281 0.48 25.71 -15.73
CA ALA A 281 0.25 25.11 -14.41
C ALA A 281 1.48 25.17 -13.49
N TYR A 282 1.22 25.08 -12.20
CA TYR A 282 2.23 24.83 -11.18
C TYR A 282 2.01 23.43 -10.59
N ILE A 283 3.08 22.61 -10.60
CA ILE A 283 3.09 21.32 -9.93
C ILE A 283 4.16 21.36 -8.83
N GLY A 284 3.71 21.29 -7.58
CA GLY A 284 4.57 21.33 -6.40
C GLY A 284 5.05 19.96 -5.96
N PRO A 285 5.93 19.92 -4.92
CA PRO A 285 6.57 18.72 -4.45
C PRO A 285 5.59 17.62 -4.03
N PHE A 286 6.07 16.38 -4.06
CA PHE A 286 5.35 15.19 -3.61
C PHE A 286 4.04 14.92 -4.38
N THR A 287 3.99 15.35 -5.63
CA THR A 287 2.83 15.12 -6.49
C THR A 287 3.11 14.00 -7.49
N SER A 288 2.20 13.03 -7.59
CA SER A 288 2.20 12.01 -8.62
C SER A 288 0.96 12.14 -9.50
N ILE A 289 1.18 12.16 -10.83
CA ILE A 289 0.11 12.36 -11.82
C ILE A 289 0.02 11.13 -12.71
N GLY A 290 -1.12 10.45 -12.66
CA GLY A 290 -1.41 9.19 -13.32
C GLY A 290 -1.54 9.31 -14.85
N LYS A 291 -1.47 8.18 -15.52
CA LYS A 291 -1.49 8.06 -16.98
C LYS A 291 -2.67 8.80 -17.62
N GLY A 292 -2.37 9.58 -18.65
CA GLY A 292 -3.36 10.30 -19.45
C GLY A 292 -4.10 11.41 -18.70
N SER A 293 -3.64 11.81 -17.52
CA SER A 293 -4.23 12.91 -16.76
C SER A 293 -3.83 14.28 -17.34
N VAL A 294 -4.67 15.27 -17.07
CA VAL A 294 -4.51 16.64 -17.57
C VAL A 294 -4.56 17.64 -16.42
N VAL A 295 -3.57 18.55 -16.35
CA VAL A 295 -3.60 19.71 -15.45
C VAL A 295 -3.42 20.97 -16.30
N ARG A 296 -4.42 21.83 -16.32
CA ARG A 296 -4.40 23.10 -17.07
C ARG A 296 -4.86 24.27 -16.23
N ASN A 297 -4.10 25.37 -16.28
CA ASN A 297 -4.44 26.61 -15.60
C ASN A 297 -4.84 26.34 -14.13
N ALA A 298 -3.98 25.61 -13.42
CA ALA A 298 -4.20 25.17 -12.06
C ALA A 298 -2.88 24.96 -11.31
N GLU A 299 -2.95 24.97 -9.99
CA GLU A 299 -1.83 24.65 -9.11
C GLU A 299 -2.15 23.38 -8.28
N VAL A 300 -1.21 22.42 -8.26
CA VAL A 300 -1.35 21.15 -7.54
C VAL A 300 -0.07 20.84 -6.77
N GLU A 301 -0.18 20.46 -5.51
CA GLU A 301 0.95 20.13 -4.64
C GLU A 301 0.57 19.00 -3.68
N HIS A 302 1.55 18.18 -3.26
CA HIS A 302 1.40 17.10 -2.29
C HIS A 302 0.14 16.24 -2.53
N SER A 303 -0.07 15.83 -3.78
CA SER A 303 -1.31 15.21 -4.22
C SER A 303 -1.08 14.00 -5.12
N VAL A 304 -2.07 13.12 -5.16
CA VAL A 304 -2.12 11.98 -6.07
C VAL A 304 -3.30 12.16 -7.03
N LEU A 305 -3.00 12.26 -8.31
CA LEU A 305 -3.97 12.21 -9.39
C LEU A 305 -3.88 10.82 -10.04
N ASP A 306 -4.99 10.07 -10.05
CA ASP A 306 -5.03 8.75 -10.67
C ASP A 306 -5.27 8.85 -12.19
N GLU A 307 -5.32 7.74 -12.90
CA GLU A 307 -5.39 7.68 -14.36
C GLU A 307 -6.56 8.45 -14.95
N GLY A 308 -6.28 9.28 -15.96
CA GLY A 308 -7.27 10.07 -16.67
C GLY A 308 -7.95 11.16 -15.85
N ALA A 309 -7.44 11.49 -14.68
CA ALA A 309 -7.94 12.60 -13.89
C ALA A 309 -7.69 13.95 -14.60
N SER A 310 -8.59 14.92 -14.45
CA SER A 310 -8.39 16.26 -14.96
C SER A 310 -8.59 17.32 -13.89
N VAL A 311 -7.70 18.33 -13.90
CA VAL A 311 -7.76 19.53 -13.06
C VAL A 311 -7.63 20.74 -13.97
N GLU A 312 -8.70 21.50 -14.15
CA GLU A 312 -8.75 22.56 -15.14
C GLU A 312 -9.34 23.85 -14.56
N SER A 313 -8.62 24.97 -14.76
CA SER A 313 -9.06 26.33 -14.39
C SER A 313 -9.40 26.51 -12.91
N VAL A 314 -8.69 25.81 -12.03
CA VAL A 314 -8.86 25.90 -10.58
C VAL A 314 -7.99 27.03 -10.04
N HIS A 315 -8.62 28.01 -9.36
CA HIS A 315 -7.95 29.26 -8.96
C HIS A 315 -7.14 29.16 -7.67
N ARG A 316 -7.53 28.26 -6.78
CA ARG A 316 -6.78 28.00 -5.56
C ARG A 316 -5.94 26.74 -5.76
N ARG A 317 -4.78 26.71 -5.13
CA ARG A 317 -3.94 25.51 -5.14
C ARG A 317 -4.69 24.33 -4.53
N LEU A 318 -4.68 23.21 -5.23
CA LEU A 318 -5.06 21.93 -4.67
C LEU A 318 -3.87 21.34 -3.92
N GLN A 319 -4.05 21.10 -2.64
CA GLN A 319 -3.04 20.52 -1.76
C GLN A 319 -3.66 19.37 -0.97
N ASP A 320 -2.84 18.34 -0.67
CA ASP A 320 -3.27 17.16 0.10
C ASP A 320 -4.45 16.40 -0.53
N CYS A 321 -4.52 16.38 -1.87
CA CYS A 321 -5.66 15.81 -2.59
C CYS A 321 -5.38 14.42 -3.12
N LEU A 322 -6.41 13.55 -3.04
CA LEU A 322 -6.49 12.26 -3.72
C LEU A 322 -7.59 12.34 -4.76
N ILE A 323 -7.21 12.38 -6.04
CA ILE A 323 -8.14 12.54 -7.18
C ILE A 323 -8.20 11.22 -7.92
N GLY A 324 -9.34 10.52 -7.84
CA GLY A 324 -9.54 9.18 -8.37
C GLY A 324 -9.54 9.10 -9.90
N VAL A 325 -9.64 7.87 -10.41
CA VAL A 325 -9.62 7.58 -11.84
C VAL A 325 -10.72 8.34 -12.59
N ARG A 326 -10.32 9.06 -13.64
CA ARG A 326 -11.20 9.87 -14.50
C ARG A 326 -12.03 10.92 -13.76
N ALA A 327 -11.67 11.23 -12.49
CA ALA A 327 -12.29 12.31 -11.75
C ALA A 327 -11.93 13.68 -12.36
N GLN A 328 -12.86 14.61 -12.32
CA GLN A 328 -12.72 15.93 -12.92
C GLN A 328 -12.91 17.01 -11.87
N VAL A 329 -11.92 17.89 -11.76
CA VAL A 329 -11.97 19.10 -10.93
C VAL A 329 -11.91 20.29 -11.86
N ARG A 330 -12.98 21.07 -11.92
CA ARG A 330 -13.07 22.23 -12.80
C ARG A 330 -13.43 23.47 -12.01
N GLY A 331 -12.69 24.55 -12.27
CA GLY A 331 -13.04 25.87 -11.81
C GLY A 331 -13.74 26.67 -12.91
N ASP A 332 -14.51 27.69 -12.51
CA ASP A 332 -15.13 28.66 -13.42
C ASP A 332 -14.72 30.08 -13.00
N ARG A 333 -14.39 30.92 -14.00
CA ARG A 333 -14.07 32.34 -13.81
C ARG A 333 -15.28 33.25 -14.00
N THR A 334 -16.43 32.71 -14.37
CA THR A 334 -17.64 33.50 -14.66
C THR A 334 -18.31 34.01 -13.38
N MET A 335 -19.09 35.06 -13.52
CA MET A 335 -19.93 35.61 -12.45
C MET A 335 -21.39 35.23 -12.69
N PRO A 336 -22.15 34.89 -11.68
CA PRO A 336 -21.80 34.83 -10.24
C PRO A 336 -20.90 33.63 -9.92
N ARG A 337 -20.00 33.78 -8.95
CA ARG A 337 -19.17 32.66 -8.46
C ARG A 337 -20.04 31.66 -7.72
N THR A 338 -20.10 30.45 -8.21
CA THR A 338 -20.92 29.37 -7.64
C THR A 338 -20.11 28.08 -7.55
N HIS A 339 -20.39 27.27 -6.51
CA HIS A 339 -19.93 25.90 -6.46
C HIS A 339 -21.08 25.00 -6.91
N LYS A 340 -20.85 24.22 -7.98
CA LYS A 340 -21.76 23.17 -8.42
C LYS A 340 -21.13 21.82 -8.07
N LEU A 341 -21.69 21.14 -7.09
CA LEU A 341 -21.16 19.90 -6.56
C LEU A 341 -22.09 18.74 -6.94
N THR A 342 -21.50 17.68 -7.45
CA THR A 342 -22.13 16.36 -7.54
C THR A 342 -21.23 15.43 -6.74
N ILE A 343 -21.68 15.04 -5.56
CA ILE A 343 -20.90 14.26 -4.59
C ILE A 343 -21.59 12.93 -4.32
N SER A 344 -20.81 11.92 -4.05
CA SER A 344 -21.27 10.58 -3.72
C SER A 344 -21.28 10.37 -2.19
N ASP A 345 -21.80 9.23 -1.74
CA ASP A 345 -21.83 8.84 -0.34
C ASP A 345 -20.41 8.84 0.26
N ALA A 346 -20.31 9.29 1.51
CA ALA A 346 -19.08 9.38 2.27
C ALA A 346 -17.97 10.25 1.65
N SER A 347 -18.30 11.14 0.70
CA SER A 347 -17.37 12.14 0.18
C SER A 347 -17.19 13.28 1.17
N VAL A 348 -15.99 13.83 1.26
CA VAL A 348 -15.68 15.04 2.03
C VAL A 348 -15.25 16.13 1.06
N VAL A 349 -15.84 17.31 1.19
CA VAL A 349 -15.51 18.50 0.41
C VAL A 349 -15.25 19.66 1.38
N GLU A 350 -14.04 20.16 1.40
CA GLU A 350 -13.66 21.34 2.16
C GLU A 350 -13.53 22.53 1.20
N LEU A 351 -14.36 23.55 1.43
CA LEU A 351 -14.36 24.81 0.68
C LEU A 351 -13.77 25.91 1.58
N VAL A 352 -12.51 26.27 1.35
CA VAL A 352 -11.76 27.26 2.15
C VAL A 352 -11.64 28.58 1.40
#